data_1088aa8389c88bd207d8ccc6ccd36c70
#
_entry.id   1088aa8389c88bd207d8ccc6ccd36c70
#
_cell.length_a   1.000
_cell.length_b   1.000
_cell.length_c   1.000
_cell.angle_alpha   90.00
_cell.angle_beta   90.00
_cell.angle_gamma   90.00
#
_symmetry.space_group_name_H-M   'P 1'
#
loop_
_entity.id
_entity.type
_entity.pdbx_description
1 polymer ?
#
loop_
_entity_poly.entity_id
_entity_poly.type
_entity_poly.pdbx_seq_one_letter_code
_entity_poly.pdbx_strand_id
1 'polypeptide(L)'
;AGLLSRAIGKQLTCVFVDHGLLRKNEGDEVEAVFGPNGQFDLNFIRVNAQERYYNKLAGVTEPEAKRKIIGEEFIRIFEEEAKKIGAVEFLAQGTIYPDVVESGLGGESAVIKSHHNVGGLPEYVDFKEIIEPLRDLFKDEVRKAGLELGLPEKLVFRQPFPGPGLGIRIIGEVTAEKVRIVQDADAIYREEIAKAGLDQDINQYFAALTNMRSVGVMGDERTYDYAVALRAVKTIDFMTAEAAELPYEVLNKVMSRIINEVKGVNRVFYDLTSKPPGTIEFE
;
A
#
# COMPACT_ATOMS: atom_id res chain seq x y z
N ALA A 1 4.16 -15.90 -1.83
CA ALA A 1 3.05 -16.86 -1.79
C ALA A 1 3.09 -17.79 -3.02
N GLY A 2 2.99 -17.28 -4.27
CA GLY A 2 2.90 -18.10 -5.48
C GLY A 2 4.03 -19.12 -5.66
N LEU A 3 5.28 -18.74 -5.39
CA LEU A 3 6.44 -19.64 -5.45
C LEU A 3 6.32 -20.78 -4.43
N LEU A 4 6.06 -20.44 -3.18
CA LEU A 4 5.94 -21.42 -2.10
C LEU A 4 4.74 -22.34 -2.27
N SER A 5 3.61 -21.82 -2.77
CA SER A 5 2.45 -22.67 -3.03
C SER A 5 2.74 -23.78 -4.04
N ARG A 6 3.59 -23.51 -5.03
CA ARG A 6 4.04 -24.54 -5.98
C ARG A 6 5.01 -25.55 -5.38
N ALA A 7 5.80 -25.13 -4.38
CA ALA A 7 6.78 -25.98 -3.74
C ALA A 7 6.18 -26.90 -2.67
N ILE A 8 5.28 -26.37 -1.84
CA ILE A 8 4.77 -27.04 -0.63
C ILE A 8 3.25 -27.10 -0.53
N GLY A 9 2.52 -26.54 -1.50
CA GLY A 9 1.06 -26.59 -1.56
C GLY A 9 0.38 -26.10 -0.27
N LYS A 10 -0.56 -26.89 0.24
CA LYS A 10 -1.34 -26.58 1.47
C LYS A 10 -0.57 -26.59 2.79
N GLN A 11 0.72 -26.88 2.77
CA GLN A 11 1.57 -26.64 3.94
C GLN A 11 1.80 -25.12 4.14
N LEU A 12 1.58 -24.31 3.08
CA LEU A 12 1.64 -22.87 3.15
C LEU A 12 0.31 -22.29 3.63
N THR A 13 0.34 -21.50 4.71
CA THR A 13 -0.77 -20.67 5.13
C THR A 13 -0.42 -19.20 4.95
N CYS A 14 -1.22 -18.48 4.18
CA CYS A 14 -1.11 -17.04 3.96
C CYS A 14 -2.16 -16.31 4.77
N VAL A 15 -1.71 -15.42 5.67
CA VAL A 15 -2.61 -14.53 6.40
C VAL A 15 -2.60 -13.16 5.73
N PHE A 16 -3.74 -12.74 5.23
CA PHE A 16 -3.95 -11.44 4.62
C PHE A 16 -4.75 -10.55 5.57
N VAL A 17 -4.13 -9.51 6.08
CA VAL A 17 -4.76 -8.55 6.99
C VAL A 17 -5.39 -7.41 6.20
N ASP A 18 -6.71 -7.39 6.13
CA ASP A 18 -7.46 -6.27 5.58
C ASP A 18 -7.69 -5.23 6.69
N HIS A 19 -6.77 -4.29 6.77
CA HIS A 19 -6.77 -3.23 7.79
C HIS A 19 -7.62 -2.01 7.39
N GLY A 20 -8.34 -2.06 6.26
CA GLY A 20 -9.17 -0.95 5.79
C GLY A 20 -8.40 0.22 5.14
N LEU A 21 -7.06 0.20 5.17
CA LEU A 21 -6.20 1.24 4.57
C LEU A 21 -5.62 0.80 3.21
N LEU A 22 -6.19 -0.23 2.61
CA LEU A 22 -5.83 -0.72 1.28
C LEU A 22 -6.43 0.19 0.19
N ARG A 23 -5.90 0.06 -1.03
CA ARG A 23 -6.54 0.64 -2.20
C ARG A 23 -7.95 0.08 -2.40
N LYS A 24 -8.76 0.80 -3.17
CA LYS A 24 -10.11 0.35 -3.52
C LYS A 24 -10.06 -1.05 -4.15
N ASN A 25 -10.85 -1.98 -3.61
CA ASN A 25 -10.99 -3.38 -4.04
C ASN A 25 -9.71 -4.23 -3.96
N GLU A 26 -8.59 -3.72 -3.42
CA GLU A 26 -7.32 -4.47 -3.41
C GLU A 26 -7.42 -5.78 -2.62
N GLY A 27 -8.15 -5.79 -1.50
CA GLY A 27 -8.38 -7.02 -0.72
C GLY A 27 -9.08 -8.10 -1.52
N ASP A 28 -10.10 -7.73 -2.28
CA ASP A 28 -10.87 -8.65 -3.11
C ASP A 28 -10.04 -9.15 -4.32
N GLU A 29 -9.22 -8.28 -4.90
CA GLU A 29 -8.28 -8.65 -5.97
C GLU A 29 -7.25 -9.67 -5.49
N VAL A 30 -6.70 -9.51 -4.29
CA VAL A 30 -5.77 -10.46 -3.67
C VAL A 30 -6.46 -11.79 -3.37
N GLU A 31 -7.65 -11.76 -2.80
CA GLU A 31 -8.42 -12.96 -2.49
C GLU A 31 -8.84 -13.72 -3.76
N ALA A 32 -9.16 -13.02 -4.85
CA ALA A 32 -9.46 -13.67 -6.14
C ALA A 32 -8.27 -14.47 -6.70
N VAL A 33 -7.03 -14.07 -6.39
CA VAL A 33 -5.82 -14.78 -6.87
C VAL A 33 -5.40 -15.88 -5.91
N PHE A 34 -5.40 -15.62 -4.59
CA PHE A 34 -4.82 -16.50 -3.57
C PHE A 34 -5.86 -17.16 -2.66
N GLY A 35 -7.12 -16.77 -2.74
CA GLY A 35 -8.19 -17.31 -1.94
C GLY A 35 -8.64 -18.72 -2.39
N PRO A 36 -9.67 -19.28 -1.73
CA PRO A 36 -10.11 -20.66 -1.96
C PRO A 36 -10.49 -21.00 -3.40
N ASN A 37 -10.92 -20.00 -4.18
CA ASN A 37 -11.27 -20.13 -5.60
C ASN A 37 -10.17 -19.61 -6.52
N GLY A 38 -9.01 -19.26 -5.98
CA GLY A 38 -7.87 -18.74 -6.71
C GLY A 38 -7.07 -19.83 -7.41
N GLN A 39 -6.03 -19.42 -8.12
CA GLN A 39 -5.21 -20.32 -8.94
C GLN A 39 -4.08 -21.03 -8.17
N PHE A 40 -3.87 -20.70 -6.89
CA PHE A 40 -2.79 -21.25 -6.09
C PHE A 40 -3.30 -22.20 -5.00
N ASP A 41 -2.70 -23.37 -4.89
CA ASP A 41 -3.03 -24.36 -3.86
C ASP A 41 -2.31 -24.01 -2.56
N LEU A 42 -2.95 -23.20 -1.70
CA LEU A 42 -2.46 -22.79 -0.40
C LEU A 42 -3.64 -22.58 0.57
N ASN A 43 -3.35 -22.46 1.86
CA ASN A 43 -4.35 -22.00 2.82
C ASN A 43 -4.35 -20.48 2.88
N PHE A 44 -5.50 -19.86 2.62
CA PHE A 44 -5.66 -18.42 2.64
C PHE A 44 -6.63 -18.00 3.75
N ILE A 45 -6.17 -17.10 4.60
CA ILE A 45 -6.97 -16.52 5.69
C ILE A 45 -7.02 -15.02 5.47
N ARG A 46 -8.20 -14.46 5.19
CA ARG A 46 -8.43 -13.02 5.19
C ARG A 46 -8.99 -12.59 6.54
N VAL A 47 -8.27 -11.71 7.22
CA VAL A 47 -8.69 -11.12 8.49
C VAL A 47 -9.22 -9.73 8.23
N ASN A 48 -10.52 -9.51 8.42
CA ASN A 48 -11.10 -8.17 8.40
C ASN A 48 -10.81 -7.47 9.74
N ALA A 49 -9.91 -6.52 9.72
CA ALA A 49 -9.46 -5.76 10.88
C ALA A 49 -9.80 -4.25 10.80
N GLN A 50 -10.62 -3.83 9.82
CA GLN A 50 -10.86 -2.43 9.50
C GLN A 50 -11.31 -1.60 10.71
N GLU A 51 -12.34 -2.05 11.44
CA GLU A 51 -12.83 -1.34 12.62
C GLU A 51 -11.76 -1.22 13.71
N ARG A 52 -10.95 -2.26 13.88
CA ARG A 52 -9.88 -2.30 14.88
C ARG A 52 -8.83 -1.22 14.58
N TYR A 53 -8.43 -1.06 13.31
CA TYR A 53 -7.50 -0.01 12.89
C TYR A 53 -8.12 1.38 13.01
N TYR A 54 -9.35 1.60 12.57
CA TYR A 54 -10.01 2.89 12.71
C TYR A 54 -10.14 3.32 14.18
N ASN A 55 -10.48 2.40 15.07
CA ASN A 55 -10.56 2.68 16.51
C ASN A 55 -9.20 3.06 17.12
N LYS A 56 -8.12 2.41 16.67
CA LYS A 56 -6.77 2.70 17.14
C LYS A 56 -6.21 4.03 16.60
N LEU A 57 -6.62 4.42 15.40
CA LEU A 57 -6.19 5.64 14.73
C LEU A 57 -7.08 6.85 15.06
N ALA A 58 -8.18 6.67 15.80
CA ALA A 58 -9.07 7.76 16.19
C ALA A 58 -8.31 8.84 16.97
N GLY A 59 -8.38 10.09 16.51
CA GLY A 59 -7.70 11.23 17.10
C GLY A 59 -6.18 11.30 16.86
N VAL A 60 -5.59 10.33 16.16
CA VAL A 60 -4.15 10.30 15.88
C VAL A 60 -3.86 11.10 14.60
N THR A 61 -3.09 12.17 14.75
CA THR A 61 -2.77 13.09 13.63
C THR A 61 -1.29 13.13 13.28
N GLU A 62 -0.42 12.64 14.15
CA GLU A 62 1.02 12.70 13.99
C GLU A 62 1.48 11.50 13.11
N PRO A 63 2.24 11.74 12.02
CA PRO A 63 2.59 10.72 11.04
C PRO A 63 3.31 9.50 11.60
N GLU A 64 4.30 9.72 12.46
CA GLU A 64 5.08 8.62 13.03
C GLU A 64 4.26 7.78 14.01
N ALA A 65 3.34 8.43 14.77
CA ALA A 65 2.41 7.71 15.63
C ALA A 65 1.45 6.82 14.82
N LYS A 66 0.95 7.31 13.67
CA LYS A 66 0.13 6.48 12.77
C LYS A 66 0.90 5.26 12.26
N ARG A 67 2.13 5.46 11.77
CA ARG A 67 3.01 4.38 11.29
C ARG A 67 3.23 3.31 12.34
N LYS A 68 3.54 3.75 13.57
CA LYS A 68 3.77 2.86 14.71
C LYS A 68 2.54 2.05 15.07
N ILE A 69 1.38 2.70 15.20
CA ILE A 69 0.10 2.03 15.52
C ILE A 69 -0.25 1.00 14.45
N ILE A 70 -0.14 1.37 13.16
CA ILE A 70 -0.47 0.49 12.06
C ILE A 70 0.43 -0.75 12.06
N GLY A 71 1.72 -0.55 12.29
CA GLY A 71 2.68 -1.65 12.36
C GLY A 71 2.48 -2.57 13.56
N GLU A 72 2.37 -2.02 14.77
CA GLU A 72 2.14 -2.79 15.99
C GLU A 72 0.85 -3.62 15.88
N GLU A 73 -0.21 -3.03 15.32
CA GLU A 73 -1.48 -3.71 15.21
C GLU A 73 -1.43 -4.86 14.20
N PHE A 74 -0.70 -4.68 13.09
CA PHE A 74 -0.46 -5.74 12.12
C PHE A 74 0.19 -6.97 12.76
N ILE A 75 1.21 -6.75 13.60
CA ILE A 75 1.90 -7.83 14.30
C ILE A 75 0.98 -8.54 15.27
N ARG A 76 0.19 -7.80 16.05
CA ARG A 76 -0.76 -8.40 17.00
C ARG A 76 -1.78 -9.30 16.31
N ILE A 77 -2.33 -8.85 15.19
CA ILE A 77 -3.27 -9.65 14.40
C ILE A 77 -2.57 -10.90 13.85
N PHE A 78 -1.35 -10.74 13.33
CA PHE A 78 -0.57 -11.87 12.84
C PHE A 78 -0.30 -12.91 13.93
N GLU A 79 0.07 -12.48 15.13
CA GLU A 79 0.26 -13.37 16.30
C GLU A 79 -1.02 -14.08 16.72
N GLU A 80 -2.15 -13.38 16.73
CA GLU A 80 -3.46 -13.95 17.03
C GLU A 80 -3.84 -15.05 16.03
N GLU A 81 -3.61 -14.83 14.75
CA GLU A 81 -3.88 -15.80 13.70
C GLU A 81 -2.89 -16.97 13.73
N ALA A 82 -1.61 -16.73 13.97
CA ALA A 82 -0.60 -17.77 14.10
C ALA A 82 -0.94 -18.75 15.25
N LYS A 83 -1.44 -18.23 16.39
CA LYS A 83 -1.90 -19.07 17.51
C LYS A 83 -3.10 -19.94 17.14
N LYS A 84 -4.01 -19.44 16.28
CA LYS A 84 -5.18 -20.23 15.81
C LYS A 84 -4.76 -21.32 14.83
N ILE A 85 -3.77 -21.07 13.99
CA ILE A 85 -3.23 -22.05 13.05
C ILE A 85 -2.54 -23.20 13.78
N GLY A 86 -1.95 -22.94 14.95
CA GLY A 86 -1.27 -23.94 15.77
C GLY A 86 0.24 -23.92 15.58
N ALA A 87 0.90 -25.07 15.66
CA ALA A 87 2.36 -25.16 15.58
C ALA A 87 2.87 -24.81 14.18
N VAL A 88 3.34 -23.58 14.01
CA VAL A 88 3.99 -23.09 12.80
C VAL A 88 5.49 -23.07 13.04
N GLU A 89 6.25 -23.82 12.24
CA GLU A 89 7.70 -23.93 12.41
C GLU A 89 8.49 -22.86 11.67
N PHE A 90 7.96 -22.34 10.56
CA PHE A 90 8.66 -21.43 9.66
C PHE A 90 7.82 -20.19 9.35
N LEU A 91 8.50 -19.04 9.29
CA LEU A 91 7.93 -17.80 8.75
C LEU A 91 8.53 -17.54 7.36
N ALA A 92 7.69 -17.32 6.36
CA ALA A 92 8.16 -16.91 5.04
C ALA A 92 8.06 -15.39 4.87
N GLN A 93 9.16 -14.77 4.45
CA GLN A 93 9.24 -13.33 4.14
C GLN A 93 9.60 -13.11 2.68
N GLY A 94 9.05 -12.04 2.10
CA GLY A 94 9.30 -11.64 0.72
C GLY A 94 10.48 -10.68 0.55
N THR A 95 11.49 -10.75 1.42
CA THR A 95 12.74 -9.98 1.34
C THR A 95 13.39 -10.17 -0.01
N ILE A 96 13.81 -9.09 -0.66
CA ILE A 96 14.55 -9.08 -1.93
C ILE A 96 15.94 -8.48 -1.74
N TYR A 97 16.82 -8.65 -2.72
CA TYR A 97 18.23 -8.23 -2.60
C TYR A 97 18.42 -6.74 -2.24
N PRO A 98 17.67 -5.76 -2.78
CA PRO A 98 17.76 -4.38 -2.34
C PRO A 98 17.49 -4.19 -0.85
N ASP A 99 16.51 -4.90 -0.27
CA ASP A 99 16.19 -4.83 1.17
C ASP A 99 17.37 -5.30 2.03
N VAL A 100 18.12 -6.29 1.52
CA VAL A 100 19.33 -6.82 2.20
C VAL A 100 20.45 -5.79 2.18
N VAL A 101 20.65 -5.10 1.05
CA VAL A 101 21.69 -4.08 0.90
C VAL A 101 21.39 -2.86 1.76
N GLU A 102 20.14 -2.39 1.76
CA GLU A 102 19.70 -1.25 2.57
C GLU A 102 19.79 -1.53 4.07
N SER A 103 19.58 -2.78 4.49
CA SER A 103 19.72 -3.17 5.91
C SER A 103 21.16 -3.36 6.36
N GLY A 104 22.16 -3.20 5.50
CA GLY A 104 23.59 -3.34 5.81
C GLY A 104 24.05 -4.80 5.94
N LEU A 105 25.15 -5.13 5.30
CA LEU A 105 25.81 -6.43 5.42
C LEU A 105 26.44 -6.60 6.82
N GLY A 106 25.68 -7.13 7.77
CA GLY A 106 26.19 -7.74 9.00
C GLY A 106 26.58 -6.80 10.15
N GLY A 107 26.00 -6.99 11.27
CA GLY A 107 26.43 -6.50 12.60
C GLY A 107 25.54 -5.40 13.11
N GLU A 108 25.12 -4.66 13.60
CA GLU A 108 24.29 -3.63 14.25
C GLU A 108 22.96 -3.28 13.52
N SER A 109 22.74 -3.80 12.32
CA SER A 109 21.53 -3.53 11.50
C SER A 109 20.26 -4.25 11.94
N ALA A 110 20.29 -5.09 12.95
CA ALA A 110 19.05 -5.66 13.52
C ALA A 110 18.07 -4.58 14.03
N VAL A 111 18.62 -3.40 14.38
CA VAL A 111 17.81 -2.25 14.84
C VAL A 111 17.18 -1.49 13.66
N ILE A 112 17.83 -1.47 12.48
CA ILE A 112 17.31 -0.77 11.29
C ILE A 112 16.27 -1.62 10.55
N LYS A 113 16.29 -2.94 10.69
CA LYS A 113 15.21 -3.83 10.22
C LYS A 113 13.82 -3.49 10.78
N SER A 114 13.76 -2.73 11.87
CA SER A 114 12.49 -2.25 12.43
C SER A 114 11.79 -1.19 11.57
N HIS A 115 12.47 -0.56 10.61
CA HIS A 115 11.91 0.54 9.83
C HIS A 115 11.34 0.12 8.46
N HIS A 116 11.79 -1.01 7.88
CA HIS A 116 11.22 -1.54 6.64
C HIS A 116 10.28 -2.73 6.85
N ASN A 117 10.47 -3.53 7.90
CA ASN A 117 9.44 -4.40 8.44
C ASN A 117 8.72 -3.63 9.56
N VAL A 118 7.62 -3.01 9.24
CA VAL A 118 6.80 -2.23 10.15
C VAL A 118 6.43 -3.12 11.34
N GLY A 119 7.20 -3.00 12.44
CA GLY A 119 6.85 -3.55 13.73
C GLY A 119 7.67 -4.73 14.27
N GLY A 120 8.70 -5.22 13.57
CA GLY A 120 9.53 -6.34 14.08
C GLY A 120 8.89 -7.72 13.88
N LEU A 121 9.58 -8.76 14.32
CA LEU A 121 9.05 -10.11 14.36
C LEU A 121 8.16 -10.29 15.59
N PRO A 122 7.12 -11.15 15.52
CA PRO A 122 6.30 -11.47 16.68
C PRO A 122 7.16 -12.00 17.84
N GLU A 123 7.07 -11.37 19.00
CA GLU A 123 7.86 -11.77 20.19
C GLU A 123 7.43 -13.13 20.78
N TYR A 124 6.23 -13.59 20.43
CA TYR A 124 5.58 -14.76 21.04
C TYR A 124 5.49 -15.99 20.14
N VAL A 125 6.02 -15.93 18.92
CA VAL A 125 6.04 -17.08 18.00
C VAL A 125 7.46 -17.54 17.82
N ASP A 126 7.77 -18.73 18.36
CA ASP A 126 9.09 -19.33 18.28
C ASP A 126 9.23 -20.08 16.95
N PHE A 127 9.57 -19.31 15.91
CA PHE A 127 9.88 -19.89 14.59
C PHE A 127 11.26 -20.52 14.61
N LYS A 128 11.39 -21.73 14.08
CA LYS A 128 12.68 -22.40 13.91
C LYS A 128 13.59 -21.63 12.96
N GLU A 129 13.00 -21.08 11.88
CA GLU A 129 13.73 -20.37 10.84
C GLU A 129 12.82 -19.42 10.06
N ILE A 130 13.43 -18.37 9.52
CA ILE A 130 12.79 -17.47 8.55
C ILE A 130 13.23 -17.88 7.16
N ILE A 131 12.27 -18.18 6.29
CA ILE A 131 12.51 -18.55 4.89
C ILE A 131 12.35 -17.33 4.01
N GLU A 132 13.41 -16.93 3.31
CA GLU A 132 13.45 -15.77 2.42
C GLU A 132 13.78 -16.20 0.98
N PRO A 133 12.85 -16.79 0.23
CA PRO A 133 13.12 -17.43 -1.05
C PRO A 133 13.47 -16.46 -2.19
N LEU A 134 13.32 -15.15 -1.98
CA LEU A 134 13.58 -14.09 -2.96
C LEU A 134 14.79 -13.24 -2.59
N ARG A 135 15.50 -13.56 -1.51
CA ARG A 135 16.54 -12.75 -0.89
C ARG A 135 17.67 -12.32 -1.85
N ASP A 136 18.01 -13.18 -2.79
CA ASP A 136 19.11 -12.96 -3.74
C ASP A 136 18.64 -12.40 -5.09
N LEU A 137 17.34 -12.08 -5.21
CA LEU A 137 16.76 -11.59 -6.46
C LEU A 137 16.55 -10.08 -6.43
N PHE A 138 16.81 -9.44 -7.57
CA PHE A 138 16.40 -8.07 -7.82
C PHE A 138 14.91 -7.98 -8.15
N LYS A 139 14.33 -6.80 -7.99
CA LYS A 139 12.90 -6.55 -8.20
C LYS A 139 12.40 -6.97 -9.58
N ASP A 140 13.23 -6.79 -10.61
CA ASP A 140 12.89 -7.17 -11.98
C ASP A 140 12.89 -8.69 -12.18
N GLU A 141 13.79 -9.38 -11.51
CA GLU A 141 13.84 -10.84 -11.51
C GLU A 141 12.63 -11.43 -10.77
N VAL A 142 12.25 -10.84 -9.65
CA VAL A 142 11.03 -11.21 -8.91
C VAL A 142 9.78 -11.02 -9.77
N ARG A 143 9.71 -9.93 -10.55
CA ARG A 143 8.60 -9.70 -11.48
C ARG A 143 8.55 -10.76 -12.58
N LYS A 144 9.70 -11.09 -13.19
CA LYS A 144 9.80 -12.16 -14.18
C LYS A 144 9.35 -13.49 -13.59
N ALA A 145 9.85 -13.86 -12.41
CA ALA A 145 9.41 -15.06 -11.70
C ALA A 145 7.89 -15.03 -11.41
N GLY A 146 7.33 -13.89 -11.08
CA GLY A 146 5.89 -13.73 -10.90
C GLY A 146 5.07 -14.04 -12.15
N LEU A 147 5.51 -13.53 -13.31
CA LEU A 147 4.87 -13.83 -14.60
C LEU A 147 5.00 -15.32 -14.97
N GLU A 148 6.18 -15.91 -14.79
CA GLU A 148 6.44 -17.34 -15.02
C GLU A 148 5.55 -18.25 -14.12
N LEU A 149 5.22 -17.78 -12.93
CA LEU A 149 4.30 -18.45 -12.02
C LEU A 149 2.82 -18.28 -12.42
N GLY A 150 2.54 -17.44 -13.42
CA GLY A 150 1.19 -17.16 -13.91
C GLY A 150 0.44 -16.12 -13.08
N LEU A 151 1.14 -15.28 -12.29
CA LEU A 151 0.50 -14.15 -11.62
C LEU A 151 -0.01 -13.14 -12.65
N PRO A 152 -1.20 -12.56 -12.47
CA PRO A 152 -1.71 -11.52 -13.35
C PRO A 152 -0.74 -10.32 -13.46
N GLU A 153 -0.50 -9.82 -14.68
CA GLU A 153 0.37 -8.66 -14.92
C GLU A 153 0.02 -7.47 -14.02
N LYS A 154 -1.27 -7.17 -13.87
CA LYS A 154 -1.77 -6.10 -12.99
C LYS A 154 -1.27 -6.24 -11.54
N LEU A 155 -1.10 -7.46 -11.05
CA LEU A 155 -0.57 -7.72 -9.70
C LEU A 155 0.95 -7.61 -9.67
N VAL A 156 1.65 -8.12 -10.69
CA VAL A 156 3.13 -8.11 -10.78
C VAL A 156 3.67 -6.69 -10.95
N PHE A 157 3.02 -5.88 -11.79
CA PHE A 157 3.45 -4.50 -12.10
C PHE A 157 2.67 -3.44 -11.34
N ARG A 158 1.96 -3.82 -10.29
CA ARG A 158 1.24 -2.84 -9.46
C ARG A 158 2.19 -1.76 -8.94
N GLN A 159 1.67 -0.55 -8.87
CA GLN A 159 2.37 0.60 -8.31
C GLN A 159 2.83 0.33 -6.87
N PRO A 160 4.00 0.85 -6.45
CA PRO A 160 4.43 0.80 -5.05
C PRO A 160 3.31 1.25 -4.11
N PHE A 161 3.22 0.59 -2.97
CA PHE A 161 2.25 0.92 -1.95
C PHE A 161 2.93 0.87 -0.58
N PRO A 162 2.82 1.93 0.22
CA PRO A 162 3.51 2.00 1.50
C PRO A 162 2.95 0.99 2.50
N GLY A 163 3.78 0.51 3.42
CA GLY A 163 3.36 -0.41 4.47
C GLY A 163 2.16 0.07 5.29
N PRO A 164 2.12 1.35 5.73
CA PRO A 164 0.96 1.91 6.43
C PRO A 164 -0.27 2.14 5.53
N GLY A 165 -0.22 1.80 4.26
CA GLY A 165 -1.31 1.96 3.33
C GLY A 165 -1.73 3.42 3.13
N LEU A 166 -3.03 3.64 2.95
CA LEU A 166 -3.61 4.98 2.78
C LEU A 166 -3.53 5.83 4.06
N GLY A 167 -3.15 5.26 5.21
CA GLY A 167 -3.01 6.01 6.46
C GLY A 167 -2.04 7.19 6.37
N ILE A 168 -0.99 7.08 5.55
CA ILE A 168 -0.01 8.15 5.31
C ILE A 168 -0.30 9.01 4.07
N ARG A 169 -1.42 8.76 3.41
CA ARG A 169 -1.97 9.59 2.32
C ARG A 169 -3.18 10.42 2.77
N ILE A 170 -3.48 10.39 4.07
CA ILE A 170 -4.50 11.20 4.71
C ILE A 170 -3.81 12.06 5.76
N ILE A 171 -3.61 13.35 5.46
CA ILE A 171 -3.01 14.27 6.41
C ILE A 171 -3.95 14.45 7.60
N GLY A 172 -3.39 14.31 8.81
CA GLY A 172 -4.16 14.36 10.05
C GLY A 172 -4.89 13.05 10.38
N GLU A 173 -6.00 13.13 11.10
CA GLU A 173 -6.76 11.97 11.57
C GLU A 173 -7.29 11.10 10.42
N VAL A 174 -7.14 9.79 10.58
CA VAL A 174 -7.65 8.77 9.65
C VAL A 174 -9.05 8.34 10.08
N THR A 175 -10.03 8.48 9.19
CA THR A 175 -11.41 7.99 9.40
C THR A 175 -11.87 7.16 8.21
N ALA A 176 -12.86 6.30 8.41
CA ALA A 176 -13.44 5.48 7.32
C ALA A 176 -13.95 6.35 6.15
N GLU A 177 -14.53 7.52 6.44
CA GLU A 177 -14.97 8.47 5.42
C GLU A 177 -13.80 9.00 4.59
N LYS A 178 -12.73 9.45 5.24
CA LYS A 178 -11.54 9.98 4.57
C LYS A 178 -10.82 8.91 3.75
N VAL A 179 -10.74 7.69 4.28
CA VAL A 179 -10.18 6.55 3.54
C VAL A 179 -10.97 6.28 2.27
N ARG A 180 -12.31 6.26 2.34
CA ARG A 180 -13.16 6.08 1.16
C ARG A 180 -12.92 7.17 0.11
N ILE A 181 -12.82 8.44 0.53
CA ILE A 181 -12.51 9.56 -0.37
C ILE A 181 -11.20 9.31 -1.11
N VAL A 182 -10.14 8.93 -0.38
CA VAL A 182 -8.83 8.65 -1.01
C VAL A 182 -8.89 7.42 -1.91
N GLN A 183 -9.57 6.36 -1.49
CA GLN A 183 -9.74 5.15 -2.31
C GLN A 183 -10.42 5.46 -3.65
N ASP A 184 -11.50 6.24 -3.62
CA ASP A 184 -12.26 6.60 -4.83
C ASP A 184 -11.45 7.54 -5.72
N ALA A 185 -10.82 8.57 -5.15
CA ALA A 185 -9.98 9.50 -5.90
C ALA A 185 -8.74 8.83 -6.52
N ASP A 186 -8.04 7.98 -5.75
CA ASP A 186 -6.89 7.21 -6.22
C ASP A 186 -7.26 6.23 -7.35
N ALA A 187 -8.40 5.56 -7.23
CA ALA A 187 -8.89 4.65 -8.26
C ALA A 187 -9.16 5.38 -9.57
N ILE A 188 -9.82 6.54 -9.53
CA ILE A 188 -10.07 7.40 -10.70
C ILE A 188 -8.75 7.86 -11.32
N TYR A 189 -7.83 8.34 -10.49
CA TYR A 189 -6.54 8.83 -10.95
C TYR A 189 -5.73 7.74 -11.66
N ARG A 190 -5.62 6.57 -11.05
CA ARG A 190 -4.91 5.43 -11.62
C ARG A 190 -5.54 4.93 -12.91
N GLU A 191 -6.86 4.92 -12.99
CA GLU A 191 -7.60 4.54 -14.19
C GLU A 191 -7.32 5.48 -15.37
N GLU A 192 -7.35 6.80 -15.14
CA GLU A 192 -7.11 7.78 -16.21
C GLU A 192 -5.63 7.85 -16.64
N ILE A 193 -4.68 7.65 -15.73
CA ILE A 193 -3.25 7.48 -16.07
C ILE A 193 -3.06 6.26 -16.98
N ALA A 194 -3.64 5.12 -16.63
CA ALA A 194 -3.55 3.90 -17.43
C ALA A 194 -4.22 4.06 -18.82
N LYS A 195 -5.41 4.68 -18.88
CA LYS A 195 -6.09 4.98 -20.16
C LYS A 195 -5.28 5.91 -21.07
N ALA A 196 -4.49 6.79 -20.48
CA ALA A 196 -3.60 7.68 -21.21
C ALA A 196 -2.27 7.00 -21.62
N GLY A 197 -2.03 5.74 -21.22
CA GLY A 197 -0.80 5.00 -21.50
C GLY A 197 0.44 5.54 -20.77
N LEU A 198 0.25 6.25 -19.66
CA LEU A 198 1.32 6.91 -18.88
C LEU A 198 1.80 6.06 -17.68
N ASP A 199 1.13 4.97 -17.39
CA ASP A 199 1.39 4.11 -16.22
C ASP A 199 2.77 3.43 -16.25
N GLN A 200 3.37 3.26 -17.43
CA GLN A 200 4.70 2.69 -17.60
C GLN A 200 5.82 3.72 -17.43
N ASP A 201 5.52 5.00 -17.69
CA ASP A 201 6.50 6.09 -17.68
C ASP A 201 6.62 6.80 -16.32
N ILE A 202 5.72 6.51 -15.39
CA ILE A 202 5.65 7.16 -14.09
C ILE A 202 5.92 6.12 -12.99
N ASN A 203 6.96 6.37 -12.20
CA ASN A 203 7.39 5.41 -11.18
C ASN A 203 6.41 5.25 -10.02
N GLN A 204 5.79 6.36 -9.59
CA GLN A 204 4.76 6.32 -8.55
C GLN A 204 3.77 7.46 -8.75
N TYR A 205 2.49 7.16 -8.62
CA TYR A 205 1.40 8.14 -8.65
C TYR A 205 0.24 7.70 -7.76
N PHE A 206 -0.38 8.68 -7.10
CA PHE A 206 -1.46 8.44 -6.14
C PHE A 206 -2.25 9.72 -5.84
N ALA A 207 -3.40 9.55 -5.19
CA ALA A 207 -4.16 10.63 -4.58
C ALA A 207 -3.95 10.65 -3.06
N ALA A 208 -3.90 11.85 -2.49
CA ALA A 208 -3.81 12.08 -1.04
C ALA A 208 -4.87 13.09 -0.58
N LEU A 209 -5.34 12.97 0.65
CA LEU A 209 -6.28 13.91 1.26
C LEU A 209 -5.52 14.92 2.12
N THR A 210 -5.62 16.21 1.75
CA THR A 210 -4.85 17.27 2.39
C THR A 210 -5.39 17.72 3.74
N ASN A 211 -6.55 17.22 4.18
CA ASN A 211 -7.33 17.72 5.33
C ASN A 211 -7.76 19.18 5.21
N MET A 212 -7.37 19.89 4.14
CA MET A 212 -7.85 21.22 3.83
C MET A 212 -9.29 21.17 3.35
N ARG A 213 -10.11 22.07 3.87
CA ARG A 213 -11.49 22.28 3.40
C ARG A 213 -11.63 23.66 2.77
N SER A 214 -12.46 23.76 1.76
CA SER A 214 -12.71 25.00 1.08
C SER A 214 -14.18 25.14 0.67
N VAL A 215 -14.59 26.39 0.47
CA VAL A 215 -15.91 26.69 -0.08
C VAL A 215 -15.93 26.31 -1.56
N GLY A 216 -16.99 25.59 -1.94
CA GLY A 216 -17.31 25.27 -3.33
C GLY A 216 -18.77 25.61 -3.64
N VAL A 217 -19.11 25.49 -4.92
CA VAL A 217 -20.49 25.60 -5.40
C VAL A 217 -20.75 24.37 -6.26
N MET A 218 -21.74 23.58 -5.87
CA MET A 218 -22.18 22.38 -6.59
C MET A 218 -23.67 22.55 -6.94
N GLY A 219 -23.94 22.82 -8.20
CA GLY A 219 -25.27 23.27 -8.60
C GLY A 219 -25.62 24.62 -7.95
N ASP A 220 -26.75 24.70 -7.25
CA ASP A 220 -27.21 25.90 -6.54
C ASP A 220 -26.81 25.96 -5.05
N GLU A 221 -26.06 24.94 -4.56
CA GLU A 221 -25.69 24.83 -3.15
C GLU A 221 -24.22 25.18 -2.91
N ARG A 222 -23.97 25.87 -1.78
CA ARG A 222 -22.62 26.02 -1.26
C ARG A 222 -22.18 24.76 -0.55
N THR A 223 -20.97 24.32 -0.83
CA THR A 223 -20.33 23.20 -0.14
C THR A 223 -19.12 23.68 0.66
N TYR A 224 -18.73 22.89 1.67
CA TYR A 224 -17.50 23.08 2.44
C TYR A 224 -16.82 21.74 2.58
N ASP A 225 -16.09 21.35 1.54
CA ASP A 225 -15.59 20.01 1.33
C ASP A 225 -14.06 19.97 1.25
N TYR A 226 -13.51 18.74 1.20
CA TYR A 226 -12.09 18.50 1.18
C TYR A 226 -11.44 18.82 -0.16
N ALA A 227 -10.13 19.09 -0.08
CA ALA A 227 -9.25 19.15 -1.23
C ALA A 227 -8.39 17.88 -1.32
N VAL A 228 -8.35 17.29 -2.49
CA VAL A 228 -7.49 16.15 -2.85
C VAL A 228 -6.25 16.66 -3.57
N ALA A 229 -5.08 16.15 -3.19
CA ALA A 229 -3.83 16.36 -3.92
C ALA A 229 -3.51 15.11 -4.77
N LEU A 230 -3.15 15.34 -6.02
CA LEU A 230 -2.61 14.34 -6.93
C LEU A 230 -1.09 14.45 -6.92
N ARG A 231 -0.43 13.33 -6.81
CA ARG A 231 1.03 13.22 -6.86
C ARG A 231 1.43 12.24 -7.96
N ALA A 232 2.39 12.62 -8.80
CA ALA A 232 3.06 11.71 -9.71
C ALA A 232 4.53 12.07 -9.77
N VAL A 233 5.41 11.07 -9.71
CA VAL A 233 6.86 11.28 -9.70
C VAL A 233 7.58 10.34 -10.64
N LYS A 234 8.66 10.88 -11.24
CA LYS A 234 9.69 10.13 -11.95
C LYS A 234 10.95 10.08 -11.09
N THR A 235 11.57 8.92 -11.03
CA THR A 235 12.75 8.69 -10.19
C THR A 235 13.57 7.53 -10.74
N ILE A 236 14.85 7.50 -10.43
CA ILE A 236 15.73 6.38 -10.77
C ILE A 236 15.90 5.46 -9.55
N ASP A 237 16.11 6.02 -8.38
CA ASP A 237 16.53 5.31 -7.18
C ASP A 237 15.65 5.58 -5.93
N PHE A 238 14.60 6.38 -6.07
CA PHE A 238 13.75 6.87 -4.98
C PHE A 238 14.46 7.77 -3.94
N MET A 239 15.74 8.03 -4.09
CA MET A 239 16.46 9.01 -3.25
C MET A 239 16.15 10.43 -3.71
N THR A 240 16.13 10.63 -5.01
CA THR A 240 15.68 11.88 -5.65
C THR A 240 14.46 11.59 -6.53
N ALA A 241 13.58 12.55 -6.69
CA ALA A 241 12.42 12.43 -7.55
C ALA A 241 11.97 13.79 -8.08
N GLU A 242 11.49 13.80 -9.30
CA GLU A 242 10.88 14.97 -9.92
C GLU A 242 9.38 14.74 -10.11
N ALA A 243 8.58 15.80 -10.05
CA ALA A 243 7.18 15.70 -10.41
C ALA A 243 7.06 15.32 -11.90
N ALA A 244 6.23 14.34 -12.20
CA ALA A 244 5.98 13.94 -13.57
C ALA A 244 5.17 15.02 -14.29
N GLU A 245 5.58 15.38 -15.49
CA GLU A 245 4.78 16.24 -16.36
C GLU A 245 3.60 15.44 -16.92
N LEU A 246 2.39 15.74 -16.47
CA LEU A 246 1.17 15.14 -16.98
C LEU A 246 0.50 16.08 -17.99
N PRO A 247 -0.04 15.54 -19.10
CA PRO A 247 -0.85 16.34 -20.01
C PRO A 247 -2.02 16.99 -19.27
N TYR A 248 -2.23 18.28 -19.51
CA TYR A 248 -3.31 19.03 -18.87
C TYR A 248 -4.69 18.40 -19.10
N GLU A 249 -4.91 17.80 -20.26
CA GLU A 249 -6.15 17.09 -20.58
C GLU A 249 -6.40 15.92 -19.64
N VAL A 250 -5.37 15.16 -19.28
CA VAL A 250 -5.46 14.05 -18.32
C VAL A 250 -5.78 14.59 -16.93
N LEU A 251 -5.06 15.63 -16.47
CA LEU A 251 -5.32 16.26 -15.17
C LEU A 251 -6.74 16.82 -15.09
N ASN A 252 -7.20 17.48 -16.15
CA ASN A 252 -8.54 18.05 -16.21
C ASN A 252 -9.62 16.96 -16.18
N LYS A 253 -9.38 15.84 -16.86
CA LYS A 253 -10.32 14.69 -16.83
C LYS A 253 -10.37 14.02 -15.46
N VAL A 254 -9.21 13.82 -14.83
CA VAL A 254 -9.11 13.29 -13.45
C VAL A 254 -9.85 14.21 -12.48
N MET A 255 -9.57 15.50 -12.52
CA MET A 255 -10.22 16.52 -11.68
C MET A 255 -11.75 16.47 -11.87
N SER A 256 -12.22 16.50 -13.12
CA SER A 256 -13.65 16.49 -13.43
C SER A 256 -14.33 15.23 -12.87
N ARG A 257 -13.70 14.07 -13.03
CA ARG A 257 -14.23 12.80 -12.49
C ARG A 257 -14.25 12.81 -10.96
N ILE A 258 -13.16 13.22 -10.31
CA ILE A 258 -13.09 13.27 -8.84
C ILE A 258 -14.19 14.16 -8.29
N ILE A 259 -14.37 15.37 -8.83
CA ILE A 259 -15.40 16.33 -8.36
C ILE A 259 -16.82 15.76 -8.54
N ASN A 260 -17.08 15.04 -9.62
CA ASN A 260 -18.42 14.53 -9.91
C ASN A 260 -18.74 13.18 -9.27
N GLU A 261 -17.73 12.33 -9.08
CA GLU A 261 -17.90 10.94 -8.62
C GLU A 261 -17.58 10.74 -7.14
N VAL A 262 -16.72 11.59 -6.54
CA VAL A 262 -16.27 11.44 -5.15
C VAL A 262 -16.97 12.46 -4.26
N LYS A 263 -17.89 11.98 -3.40
CA LYS A 263 -18.59 12.85 -2.45
C LYS A 263 -17.64 13.40 -1.40
N GLY A 264 -17.81 14.69 -1.06
CA GLY A 264 -17.02 15.38 -0.03
C GLY A 264 -15.72 15.99 -0.55
N VAL A 265 -15.55 16.08 -1.87
CA VAL A 265 -14.41 16.73 -2.53
C VAL A 265 -14.92 17.85 -3.45
N ASN A 266 -14.40 19.06 -3.28
CA ASN A 266 -14.71 20.19 -4.16
C ASN A 266 -13.47 20.86 -4.77
N ARG A 267 -12.27 20.32 -4.52
CA ARG A 267 -11.02 20.87 -5.05
C ARG A 267 -9.97 19.78 -5.27
N VAL A 268 -9.21 19.92 -6.36
CA VAL A 268 -8.12 19.03 -6.70
C VAL A 268 -6.87 19.85 -6.97
N PHE A 269 -5.73 19.46 -6.39
CA PHE A 269 -4.41 20.03 -6.62
C PHE A 269 -3.50 19.01 -7.28
N TYR A 270 -2.46 19.50 -7.97
CA TYR A 270 -1.35 18.67 -8.43
C TYR A 270 -0.06 19.15 -7.77
N ASP A 271 0.64 18.24 -7.09
CA ASP A 271 1.88 18.57 -6.38
C ASP A 271 3.07 18.52 -7.33
N LEU A 272 3.70 19.68 -7.53
CA LEU A 272 4.85 19.90 -8.40
C LEU A 272 6.19 19.79 -7.66
N THR A 273 6.18 19.47 -6.37
CA THR A 273 7.39 19.51 -5.54
C THR A 273 8.31 18.34 -5.85
N SER A 274 9.60 18.63 -6.07
CA SER A 274 10.64 17.60 -6.22
C SER A 274 11.05 17.01 -4.86
N LYS A 275 11.73 15.88 -4.89
CA LYS A 275 12.44 15.33 -3.72
C LYS A 275 13.95 15.40 -3.97
N PRO A 276 14.74 16.13 -3.16
CA PRO A 276 14.29 17.09 -2.15
C PRO A 276 13.67 18.36 -2.77
N PRO A 277 13.00 19.28 -2.03
CA PRO A 277 12.84 19.29 -0.58
C PRO A 277 11.65 18.47 -0.05
N GLY A 278 10.69 18.11 -0.90
CA GLY A 278 9.58 17.27 -0.47
C GLY A 278 9.97 15.81 -0.33
N THR A 279 9.02 15.01 0.14
CA THR A 279 9.07 13.55 0.09
C THR A 279 8.18 13.04 -1.04
N ILE A 280 8.20 11.75 -1.35
CA ILE A 280 7.26 11.18 -2.32
C ILE A 280 5.89 11.05 -1.67
N GLU A 281 5.79 10.33 -0.54
CA GLU A 281 4.57 10.26 0.26
C GLU A 281 4.39 11.54 1.09
N PHE A 282 3.15 11.83 1.51
CA PHE A 282 2.83 13.07 2.24
C PHE A 282 3.11 12.97 3.75
N GLU A 283 3.06 11.76 4.32
CA GLU A 283 3.36 11.49 5.73
C GLU A 283 4.25 10.26 5.90
#